data_e7c8ab2c18e4d178990ac820616f6208
#
_entry.id   e7c8ab2c18e4d178990ac820616f6208
#
_cell.length_a   1.000
_cell.length_b   1.000
_cell.length_c   1.000
_cell.angle_alpha   90.00
_cell.angle_beta   90.00
_cell.angle_gamma   90.00
#
_symmetry.space_group_name_H-M   'P 1'
#
loop_
_entity.id
_entity.type
_entity.pdbx_description
1 polymer ?
#
loop_
_entity_poly.entity_id
_entity_poly.type
_entity_poly.pdbx_seq_one_letter_code
_entity_poly.pdbx_strand_id
1 'polypeptide(L)'
;MHKHPTRRAIVGALASAPLAAGPLAAWAQHPPIRIIVPYPAGGATDMLGRLVATHVQSAWNTNVVVENKPGASGTIGGDMVAKAAPDGLTVLMSIVALVQLPWMTSKIPFDPQKDLVPVIEVARSSSMLCVPSSMPVRMPVPPGPDR
;
A
#
# COMPACT_ATOMS: atom_id res chain seq x y z
N MET A 1 81.87 -7.48 23.38
CA MET A 1 81.14 -8.41 22.52
C MET A 1 79.63 -8.03 22.58
N HIS A 2 79.14 -7.20 21.65
CA HIS A 2 77.75 -6.82 21.58
C HIS A 2 77.04 -7.77 20.58
N LYS A 3 76.11 -8.59 21.07
CA LYS A 3 75.25 -9.43 20.22
C LYS A 3 74.02 -8.61 19.82
N HIS A 4 73.90 -8.28 18.55
CA HIS A 4 72.72 -7.70 17.96
C HIS A 4 71.61 -8.74 17.85
N PRO A 5 70.36 -8.45 18.29
CA PRO A 5 69.25 -9.36 18.10
C PRO A 5 68.83 -9.38 16.61
N THR A 6 68.73 -10.57 16.08
CA THR A 6 68.39 -10.82 14.69
C THR A 6 66.95 -10.40 14.38
N ARG A 7 66.75 -9.74 13.24
CA ARG A 7 65.51 -9.17 12.66
C ARG A 7 64.37 -10.20 12.39
N ARG A 8 64.55 -11.44 12.82
CA ARG A 8 63.57 -12.55 12.56
C ARG A 8 62.55 -12.77 13.69
N ALA A 9 62.63 -12.07 14.81
CA ALA A 9 61.75 -12.28 15.96
C ALA A 9 60.54 -11.34 16.04
N ILE A 10 60.33 -10.43 15.08
CA ILE A 10 59.26 -9.40 15.13
C ILE A 10 58.09 -9.71 14.18
N VAL A 11 58.15 -10.75 13.37
CA VAL A 11 57.11 -11.06 12.36
C VAL A 11 56.03 -12.04 12.86
N GLY A 12 56.20 -12.59 14.07
CA GLY A 12 55.29 -13.65 14.57
C GLY A 12 54.13 -13.22 15.47
N ALA A 13 53.97 -11.94 15.79
CA ALA A 13 53.02 -11.49 16.83
C ALA A 13 51.81 -10.68 16.36
N LEU A 14 51.52 -10.65 15.05
CA LEU A 14 50.44 -9.85 14.48
C LEU A 14 49.30 -10.68 13.80
N ALA A 15 49.21 -11.97 14.13
CA ALA A 15 48.28 -12.86 13.44
C ALA A 15 47.30 -13.57 14.39
N SER A 16 46.64 -12.87 15.29
CA SER A 16 45.44 -13.44 15.98
C SER A 16 44.64 -12.35 16.66
N ALA A 17 44.15 -11.37 15.92
CA ALA A 17 42.97 -10.63 16.35
C ALA A 17 41.74 -11.49 15.94
N PRO A 18 40.96 -12.04 16.87
CA PRO A 18 39.66 -12.60 16.51
C PRO A 18 38.83 -11.44 15.99
N LEU A 19 38.50 -11.47 14.70
CA LEU A 19 37.38 -10.69 14.13
C LEU A 19 36.16 -11.15 14.94
N ALA A 20 35.81 -10.43 15.98
CA ALA A 20 34.49 -10.50 16.56
C ALA A 20 33.51 -9.98 15.50
N ALA A 21 33.14 -10.88 14.58
CA ALA A 21 31.95 -10.73 13.79
C ALA A 21 30.78 -10.74 14.78
N GLY A 22 30.51 -9.57 15.39
CA GLY A 22 29.28 -9.35 16.10
C GLY A 22 28.15 -9.75 15.15
N PRO A 23 27.07 -10.41 15.63
CA PRO A 23 25.91 -10.64 14.81
C PRO A 23 25.47 -9.26 14.36
N LEU A 24 25.67 -8.94 13.08
CA LEU A 24 24.88 -7.94 12.40
C LEU A 24 23.47 -8.47 12.59
N ALA A 25 22.81 -8.01 13.66
CA ALA A 25 21.38 -8.20 13.81
C ALA A 25 20.81 -7.59 12.55
N ALA A 26 20.61 -8.43 11.55
CA ALA A 26 19.81 -8.09 10.39
C ALA A 26 18.49 -7.67 11.02
N TRP A 27 18.28 -6.36 11.08
CA TRP A 27 17.01 -5.80 11.45
C TRP A 27 16.06 -6.39 10.43
N ALA A 28 15.34 -7.40 10.85
CA ALA A 28 14.30 -8.03 10.07
C ALA A 28 13.25 -6.94 9.87
N GLN A 29 13.47 -6.10 8.87
CA GLN A 29 12.50 -5.11 8.44
C GLN A 29 11.32 -5.96 7.95
N HIS A 30 10.22 -5.88 8.66
CA HIS A 30 8.98 -6.45 8.18
C HIS A 30 8.75 -5.90 6.78
N PRO A 31 8.39 -6.75 5.81
CA PRO A 31 8.14 -6.27 4.47
C PRO A 31 7.08 -5.15 4.52
N PRO A 32 7.24 -4.08 3.73
CA PRO A 32 6.35 -2.95 3.77
C PRO A 32 4.93 -3.36 3.35
N ILE A 33 3.94 -2.79 4.01
CA ILE A 33 2.55 -2.88 3.54
C ILE A 33 2.40 -1.96 2.34
N ARG A 34 1.84 -2.46 1.27
CA ARG A 34 1.61 -1.71 0.03
C ARG A 34 0.12 -1.42 -0.11
N ILE A 35 -0.24 -0.15 -0.19
CA ILE A 35 -1.61 0.30 -0.48
C ILE A 35 -1.66 0.71 -1.95
N ILE A 36 -2.30 -0.10 -2.78
CA ILE A 36 -2.49 0.21 -4.20
C ILE A 36 -3.73 1.06 -4.36
N VAL A 37 -3.55 2.25 -4.94
CA VAL A 37 -4.62 3.20 -5.27
C VAL A 37 -4.81 3.18 -6.79
N PRO A 38 -5.90 2.65 -7.34
CA PRO A 38 -6.10 2.49 -8.79
C PRO A 38 -6.56 3.79 -9.47
N TYR A 39 -6.24 4.94 -8.89
CA TYR A 39 -6.62 6.27 -9.37
C TYR A 39 -5.43 7.22 -9.34
N PRO A 40 -5.47 8.34 -10.10
CA PRO A 40 -4.41 9.34 -10.09
C PRO A 40 -4.11 9.88 -8.69
N ALA A 41 -2.85 10.23 -8.46
CA ALA A 41 -2.43 10.87 -7.22
C ALA A 41 -3.13 12.23 -7.02
N GLY A 42 -3.37 12.60 -5.76
CA GLY A 42 -4.02 13.85 -5.38
C GLY A 42 -5.56 13.79 -5.40
N GLY A 43 -6.17 12.70 -5.85
CA GLY A 43 -7.61 12.49 -5.75
C GLY A 43 -8.05 12.07 -4.35
N ALA A 44 -9.37 12.08 -4.10
CA ALA A 44 -9.94 11.75 -2.80
C ALA A 44 -9.50 10.35 -2.29
N THR A 45 -9.47 9.36 -3.18
CA THR A 45 -9.03 8.00 -2.83
C THR A 45 -7.54 7.95 -2.45
N ASP A 46 -6.69 8.72 -3.12
CA ASP A 46 -5.27 8.83 -2.79
C ASP A 46 -5.07 9.51 -1.43
N MET A 47 -5.79 10.59 -1.17
CA MET A 47 -5.72 11.28 0.13
C MET A 47 -6.14 10.36 1.28
N LEU A 48 -7.23 9.61 1.12
CA LEU A 48 -7.68 8.62 2.10
C LEU A 48 -6.66 7.48 2.25
N GLY A 49 -6.09 6.99 1.17
CA GLY A 49 -5.05 5.97 1.20
C GLY A 49 -3.82 6.40 1.99
N ARG A 50 -3.37 7.65 1.81
CA ARG A 50 -2.25 8.23 2.56
C ARG A 50 -2.59 8.47 4.02
N LEU A 51 -3.81 8.88 4.34
CA LEU A 51 -4.28 9.02 5.71
C LEU A 51 -4.25 7.67 6.44
N VAL A 52 -4.79 6.62 5.81
CA VAL A 52 -4.75 5.24 6.35
C VAL A 52 -3.30 4.77 6.50
N ALA A 53 -2.44 5.00 5.49
CA ALA A 53 -1.03 4.64 5.55
C ALA A 53 -0.33 5.25 6.77
N THR A 54 -0.52 6.55 6.99
CA THR A 54 0.07 7.27 8.14
C THR A 54 -0.40 6.68 9.47
N HIS A 55 -1.68 6.34 9.57
CA HIS A 55 -2.25 5.78 10.78
C HIS A 55 -1.74 4.37 11.07
N VAL A 56 -1.73 3.49 10.07
CA VAL A 56 -1.22 2.12 10.19
C VAL A 56 0.28 2.12 10.49
N GLN A 57 1.05 2.99 9.84
CA GLN A 57 2.48 3.16 10.08
C GLN A 57 2.77 3.54 11.53
N SER A 58 2.00 4.48 12.08
CA SER A 58 2.13 4.91 13.48
C SER A 58 1.69 3.82 14.46
N ALA A 59 0.57 3.14 14.18
CA ALA A 59 -0.02 2.15 15.10
C ALA A 59 0.78 0.84 15.17
N TRP A 60 1.36 0.42 14.04
CA TRP A 60 2.02 -0.88 13.93
C TRP A 60 3.55 -0.79 13.82
N ASN A 61 4.10 0.42 13.85
CA ASN A 61 5.53 0.70 13.69
C ASN A 61 6.13 -0.05 12.47
N THR A 62 5.39 -0.02 11.35
CA THR A 62 5.76 -0.69 10.11
C THR A 62 5.80 0.29 8.96
N ASN A 63 6.56 -0.02 7.91
CA ASN A 63 6.59 0.83 6.71
C ASN A 63 5.33 0.58 5.86
N VAL A 64 4.66 1.65 5.45
CA VAL A 64 3.48 1.58 4.56
C VAL A 64 3.73 2.46 3.35
N VAL A 65 3.61 1.88 2.16
CA VAL A 65 3.85 2.56 0.88
C VAL A 65 2.54 2.68 0.12
N VAL A 66 2.19 3.89 -0.30
CA VAL A 66 1.03 4.14 -1.17
C VAL A 66 1.50 4.24 -2.62
N GLU A 67 0.96 3.39 -3.48
CA GLU A 67 1.28 3.34 -4.90
C GLU A 67 0.05 3.65 -5.76
N ASN A 68 0.13 4.69 -6.57
CA ASN A 68 -0.93 5.00 -7.53
C ASN A 68 -0.73 4.19 -8.82
N LYS A 69 -1.73 3.39 -9.19
CA LYS A 69 -1.75 2.55 -10.40
C LYS A 69 -3.02 2.82 -11.20
N PRO A 70 -3.14 4.03 -11.77
CA PRO A 70 -4.33 4.40 -12.54
C PRO A 70 -4.42 3.65 -13.87
N GLY A 71 -5.62 3.58 -14.41
CA GLY A 71 -5.89 3.07 -15.75
C GLY A 71 -7.04 2.07 -15.80
N ALA A 72 -7.70 2.02 -16.95
CA ALA A 72 -8.83 1.14 -17.26
C ALA A 72 -9.90 1.11 -16.15
N SER A 73 -10.32 2.28 -15.67
CA SER A 73 -11.32 2.44 -14.59
C SER A 73 -10.95 1.72 -13.28
N GLY A 74 -9.64 1.60 -12.99
CA GLY A 74 -9.15 0.93 -11.77
C GLY A 74 -8.82 -0.55 -11.96
N THR A 75 -9.05 -1.11 -13.14
CA THR A 75 -8.78 -2.53 -13.43
C THR A 75 -7.29 -2.87 -13.29
N ILE A 76 -6.38 -1.96 -13.69
CA ILE A 76 -4.93 -2.22 -13.59
C ILE A 76 -4.51 -2.42 -12.13
N GLY A 77 -4.88 -1.51 -11.25
CA GLY A 77 -4.56 -1.63 -9.82
C GLY A 77 -5.28 -2.81 -9.16
N GLY A 78 -6.54 -3.07 -9.52
CA GLY A 78 -7.31 -4.20 -9.05
C GLY A 78 -6.68 -5.55 -9.42
N ASP A 79 -6.28 -5.72 -10.67
CA ASP A 79 -5.61 -6.92 -11.17
C ASP A 79 -4.27 -7.19 -10.46
N MET A 80 -3.52 -6.12 -10.19
CA MET A 80 -2.26 -6.23 -9.45
C MET A 80 -2.47 -6.79 -8.04
N VAL A 81 -3.52 -6.35 -7.33
CA VAL A 81 -3.80 -6.83 -5.98
C VAL A 81 -4.41 -8.22 -6.01
N ALA A 82 -5.32 -8.51 -6.95
CA ALA A 82 -5.91 -9.84 -7.12
C ALA A 82 -4.86 -10.93 -7.39
N LYS A 83 -3.74 -10.58 -8.02
CA LYS A 83 -2.62 -11.49 -8.32
C LYS A 83 -1.47 -11.41 -7.31
N ALA A 84 -1.56 -10.56 -6.31
CA ALA A 84 -0.54 -10.46 -5.26
C ALA A 84 -0.54 -11.70 -4.37
N ALA A 85 0.55 -11.90 -3.62
CA ALA A 85 0.61 -12.95 -2.62
C ALA A 85 -0.49 -12.71 -1.55
N PRO A 86 -1.19 -13.76 -1.09
CA PRO A 86 -2.26 -13.64 -0.11
C PRO A 86 -1.72 -13.54 1.32
N ASP A 87 -0.71 -12.70 1.52
CA ASP A 87 -0.01 -12.47 2.78
C ASP A 87 -0.56 -11.26 3.59
N GLY A 88 -1.54 -10.55 3.02
CA GLY A 88 -2.13 -9.35 3.62
C GLY A 88 -1.26 -8.09 3.52
N LEU A 89 -0.11 -8.14 2.85
CA LEU A 89 0.80 -7.00 2.73
C LEU A 89 0.50 -6.12 1.51
N THR A 90 -0.31 -6.59 0.57
CA THR A 90 -0.75 -5.78 -0.57
C THR A 90 -2.26 -5.61 -0.52
N VAL A 91 -2.71 -4.37 -0.29
CA VAL A 91 -4.12 -4.04 -0.15
C VAL A 91 -4.56 -3.03 -1.21
N LEU A 92 -5.82 -3.07 -1.59
CA LEU A 92 -6.43 -2.16 -2.57
C LEU A 92 -7.26 -1.10 -1.85
N MET A 93 -6.97 0.18 -2.12
CA MET A 93 -7.82 1.29 -1.72
C MET A 93 -8.67 1.70 -2.92
N SER A 94 -9.94 1.28 -2.94
CA SER A 94 -10.82 1.51 -4.08
C SER A 94 -12.15 2.16 -3.67
N ILE A 95 -12.97 2.43 -4.66
CA ILE A 95 -14.32 2.98 -4.51
C ILE A 95 -15.35 1.99 -5.09
N VAL A 96 -16.62 2.30 -4.94
CA VAL A 96 -17.75 1.47 -5.44
C VAL A 96 -17.63 1.11 -6.93
N ALA A 97 -16.95 1.92 -7.72
CA ALA A 97 -16.74 1.64 -9.15
C ALA A 97 -16.06 0.29 -9.41
N LEU A 98 -15.23 -0.20 -8.48
CA LEU A 98 -14.59 -1.51 -8.60
C LEU A 98 -15.61 -2.66 -8.69
N VAL A 99 -16.61 -2.66 -7.82
CA VAL A 99 -17.63 -3.71 -7.82
C VAL A 99 -18.63 -3.55 -8.98
N GLN A 100 -18.68 -2.38 -9.61
CA GLN A 100 -19.51 -2.11 -10.79
C GLN A 100 -18.84 -2.53 -12.10
N LEU A 101 -17.52 -2.78 -12.10
CA LEU A 101 -16.77 -3.14 -13.31
C LEU A 101 -17.40 -4.27 -14.14
N PRO A 102 -17.89 -5.39 -13.54
CA PRO A 102 -18.49 -6.49 -14.33
C PRO A 102 -19.70 -6.07 -15.18
N TRP A 103 -20.43 -5.02 -14.75
CA TRP A 103 -21.57 -4.48 -15.52
C TRP A 103 -21.19 -3.41 -16.54
N MET A 104 -19.99 -2.84 -16.39
CA MET A 104 -19.50 -1.75 -17.26
C MET A 104 -18.60 -2.25 -18.39
N THR A 105 -17.91 -3.38 -18.19
CA THR A 105 -16.98 -3.92 -19.18
C THR A 105 -16.93 -5.44 -19.12
N SER A 106 -16.85 -6.06 -20.29
CA SER A 106 -16.79 -7.52 -20.44
C SER A 106 -15.37 -8.10 -20.32
N LYS A 107 -14.35 -7.25 -20.26
CA LYS A 107 -12.94 -7.69 -20.23
C LYS A 107 -12.27 -7.25 -18.93
N ILE A 108 -12.53 -7.99 -17.87
CA ILE A 108 -11.85 -7.81 -16.58
C ILE A 108 -10.98 -9.03 -16.34
N PRO A 109 -9.69 -8.87 -16.00
CA PRO A 109 -8.75 -9.99 -15.82
C PRO A 109 -8.85 -10.67 -14.44
N PHE A 110 -9.76 -10.23 -13.57
CA PHE A 110 -10.03 -10.77 -12.23
C PHE A 110 -11.51 -10.63 -11.89
N ASP A 111 -11.99 -11.38 -10.91
CA ASP A 111 -13.36 -11.26 -10.37
C ASP A 111 -13.34 -10.42 -9.08
N PRO A 112 -13.88 -9.18 -9.08
CA PRO A 112 -13.83 -8.32 -7.90
C PRO A 112 -14.52 -8.91 -6.66
N GLN A 113 -15.43 -9.86 -6.84
CA GLN A 113 -16.18 -10.47 -5.73
C GLN A 113 -15.53 -11.75 -5.19
N LYS A 114 -14.71 -12.44 -5.99
CA LYS A 114 -14.06 -13.69 -5.61
C LYS A 114 -12.59 -13.52 -5.27
N ASP A 115 -11.90 -12.68 -6.05
CA ASP A 115 -10.44 -12.55 -5.96
C ASP A 115 -10.00 -11.47 -4.96
N LEU A 116 -10.96 -10.67 -4.45
CA LEU A 116 -10.69 -9.60 -3.47
C LEU A 116 -11.57 -9.78 -2.24
N VAL A 117 -10.96 -9.78 -1.06
CA VAL A 117 -11.67 -9.86 0.22
C VAL A 117 -11.80 -8.45 0.80
N PRO A 118 -13.02 -7.95 1.07
CA PRO A 118 -13.21 -6.65 1.70
C PRO A 118 -12.70 -6.68 3.15
N VAL A 119 -11.94 -5.64 3.53
CA VAL A 119 -11.36 -5.50 4.87
C VAL A 119 -12.16 -4.51 5.71
N ILE A 120 -12.31 -3.27 5.22
CA ILE A 120 -13.00 -2.21 5.96
C ILE A 120 -13.52 -1.13 5.01
N GLU A 121 -14.63 -0.51 5.37
CA GLU A 121 -15.10 0.73 4.76
C GLU A 121 -14.42 1.92 5.42
N VAL A 122 -13.58 2.64 4.65
CA VAL A 122 -12.79 3.77 5.16
C VAL A 122 -13.60 5.06 5.24
N ALA A 123 -14.48 5.30 4.26
CA ALA A 123 -15.29 6.51 4.17
C ALA A 123 -16.54 6.30 3.33
N ARG A 124 -17.55 7.11 3.58
CA ARG A 124 -18.76 7.22 2.76
C ARG A 124 -18.82 8.58 2.10
N SER A 125 -19.30 8.62 0.86
CA SER A 125 -19.59 9.87 0.16
C SER A 125 -20.99 9.81 -0.43
N SER A 126 -21.67 10.98 -0.44
CA SER A 126 -22.95 11.13 -1.10
C SER A 126 -22.74 11.55 -2.55
N SER A 127 -23.53 10.99 -3.46
CA SER A 127 -23.59 11.44 -4.86
C SER A 127 -24.82 12.30 -5.06
N MET A 128 -24.68 13.38 -5.83
CA MET A 128 -25.79 14.23 -6.22
C MET A 128 -26.00 14.13 -7.73
N LEU A 129 -27.25 13.99 -8.14
CA LEU A 129 -27.65 14.15 -9.54
C LEU A 129 -27.98 15.60 -9.78
N CYS A 130 -27.19 16.27 -10.62
CA CYS A 130 -27.43 17.65 -11.01
C CYS A 130 -28.04 17.70 -12.41
N VAL A 131 -29.07 18.48 -12.58
CA VAL A 131 -29.70 18.74 -13.85
C VAL A 131 -29.72 20.25 -14.16
N PRO A 132 -29.73 20.69 -15.42
CA PRO A 132 -29.87 22.11 -15.76
C PRO A 132 -31.17 22.68 -15.15
N SER A 133 -31.13 23.92 -14.71
CA SER A 133 -32.30 24.59 -14.12
C SER A 133 -33.49 24.74 -15.11
N SER A 134 -33.22 24.63 -16.40
CA SER A 134 -34.22 24.62 -17.47
C SER A 134 -34.98 23.30 -17.62
N MET A 135 -34.50 22.22 -16.95
CA MET A 135 -35.14 20.91 -17.06
C MET A 135 -36.35 20.85 -16.09
N PRO A 136 -37.55 20.52 -16.58
CA PRO A 136 -38.77 20.51 -15.75
C PRO A 136 -38.87 19.25 -14.87
N VAL A 137 -37.77 18.88 -14.20
CA VAL A 137 -37.75 17.74 -13.31
C VAL A 137 -37.94 18.25 -11.85
N ARG A 138 -39.08 17.90 -11.28
CA ARG A 138 -39.29 18.04 -9.82
C ARG A 138 -39.07 16.66 -9.18
N MET A 139 -37.93 16.47 -8.55
CA MET A 139 -37.79 15.32 -7.68
C MET A 139 -38.49 15.58 -6.32
N PRO A 140 -39.34 14.65 -5.85
CA PRO A 140 -39.81 14.72 -4.48
C PRO A 140 -38.58 14.63 -3.57
N VAL A 141 -38.35 15.65 -2.77
CA VAL A 141 -37.33 15.60 -1.71
C VAL A 141 -37.89 14.65 -0.65
N PRO A 142 -37.28 13.50 -0.37
CA PRO A 142 -37.72 12.67 0.73
C PRO A 142 -37.61 13.47 2.02
N PRO A 143 -38.54 13.28 2.99
CA PRO A 143 -38.42 13.94 4.28
C PRO A 143 -37.07 13.59 4.87
N GLY A 144 -36.33 14.63 5.30
CA GLY A 144 -35.04 14.44 5.95
C GLY A 144 -35.22 13.55 7.21
N PRO A 145 -34.16 12.84 7.63
CA PRO A 145 -34.21 12.13 8.89
C PRO A 145 -34.58 13.10 9.98
N ASP A 146 -35.59 12.74 10.77
CA ASP A 146 -36.00 13.50 11.95
C ASP A 146 -34.77 13.71 12.82
N ARG A 147 -34.54 14.99 13.20
CA ARG A 147 -33.41 15.39 14.05
C ARG A 147 -33.74 15.11 15.51
#